data_f0df5a9365bc7d270ed37f0e84087205
#
_entry.id   f0df5a9365bc7d270ed37f0e84087205
#
_cell.length_a   1.000
_cell.length_b   1.000
_cell.length_c   1.000
_cell.angle_alpha   90.00
_cell.angle_beta   90.00
_cell.angle_gamma   90.00
#
_symmetry.space_group_name_H-M   'P 1'
#
loop_
_entity.id
_entity.type
_entity.pdbx_description
1 polymer ?
#
loop_
_entity_poly.entity_id
_entity_poly.type
_entity_poly.pdbx_seq_one_letter_code
_entity_poly.pdbx_strand_id
1 'polypeptide(L)'
;MNCRLALTMLLIGLGSATRGAENPTQYRKLPVGVYIDKMKAGWIGQMVGVGWGGPTEFHAKGIIMPDSALPEWKPELVNQFHQDDIYVEMTFMRSLEQYGLDVPIRQAGIDFANSGYPLWHANKAGRTNLRNGIAPPDSGHPRFNKHADDIDYQIEADFSGLVAPGMPNIAIKMGETFGRLMNYGDGLYAGQFIGGMYSEAFFSDDIFRIVEAGLRCIPAESQYAGMVRDVLEEYRANSTDWEKAWQRVESKYHRSPEFSHGLCSGPGGDGEYSIDVKLNGAYILIGLLYGNRDFDRTIKISTRCGQDSDCNPSNSAGVLFTTVGFAGLPDRFKSALDPTGKFSHTPYDFPTLVEVSKKIVRQALQQSGGRIETDTSGNEVFVIPVLSPKPSCFEQSCKPGPELNVRFSADEQQRIKPPQETK
;
A
#
# COMPACT_ATOMS: atom_id res chain seq x y z
N MET A 1 -15.80 -17.94 -67.97
CA MET A 1 -16.61 -18.47 -66.85
C MET A 1 -16.41 -17.55 -65.65
N ASN A 2 -17.39 -16.69 -65.41
CA ASN A 2 -17.30 -15.62 -64.42
C ASN A 2 -17.80 -16.15 -63.06
N CYS A 3 -16.96 -16.09 -62.03
CA CYS A 3 -17.36 -16.37 -60.66
C CYS A 3 -17.45 -15.02 -59.91
N ARG A 4 -18.70 -14.56 -59.64
CA ARG A 4 -18.96 -13.38 -58.81
C ARG A 4 -18.88 -13.77 -57.35
N LEU A 5 -17.96 -13.18 -56.59
CA LEU A 5 -17.96 -13.21 -55.13
C LEU A 5 -19.03 -12.24 -54.62
N ALA A 6 -19.97 -12.75 -53.86
CA ALA A 6 -20.94 -11.97 -53.10
C ALA A 6 -20.29 -11.64 -51.74
N LEU A 7 -20.13 -10.34 -51.47
CA LEU A 7 -19.65 -9.80 -50.22
C LEU A 7 -20.82 -9.65 -49.26
N THR A 8 -20.94 -10.54 -48.26
CA THR A 8 -21.93 -10.43 -47.20
C THR A 8 -21.35 -9.58 -46.07
N MET A 9 -21.83 -8.35 -45.94
CA MET A 9 -21.51 -7.51 -44.75
C MET A 9 -22.22 -8.07 -43.53
N LEU A 10 -21.46 -8.60 -42.58
CA LEU A 10 -21.93 -8.96 -41.25
C LEU A 10 -21.88 -7.70 -40.36
N LEU A 11 -23.02 -7.09 -40.09
CA LEU A 11 -23.18 -6.03 -39.08
C LEU A 11 -23.04 -6.65 -37.70
N ILE A 12 -21.85 -6.54 -37.09
CA ILE A 12 -21.65 -6.85 -35.69
C ILE A 12 -22.17 -5.66 -34.88
N GLY A 13 -23.35 -5.82 -34.30
CA GLY A 13 -23.90 -4.89 -33.32
C GLY A 13 -23.05 -4.90 -32.08
N LEU A 14 -22.32 -3.82 -31.84
CA LEU A 14 -21.67 -3.53 -30.56
C LEU A 14 -22.75 -3.28 -29.51
N GLY A 15 -23.19 -4.34 -28.86
CA GLY A 15 -23.97 -4.25 -27.65
C GLY A 15 -23.03 -3.77 -26.52
N SER A 16 -23.13 -2.49 -26.15
CA SER A 16 -22.59 -1.96 -24.92
C SER A 16 -23.23 -2.71 -23.75
N ALA A 17 -22.59 -3.75 -23.26
CA ALA A 17 -22.95 -4.35 -21.98
C ALA A 17 -22.62 -3.32 -20.89
N THR A 18 -23.58 -2.49 -20.53
CA THR A 18 -23.56 -1.77 -19.26
C THR A 18 -23.52 -2.83 -18.17
N ARG A 19 -22.33 -3.07 -17.57
CA ARG A 19 -22.21 -3.86 -16.34
C ARG A 19 -23.14 -3.18 -15.32
N GLY A 20 -24.28 -3.79 -15.05
CA GLY A 20 -25.19 -3.33 -14.02
C GLY A 20 -24.44 -3.18 -12.71
N ALA A 21 -24.57 -2.02 -12.06
CA ALA A 21 -24.10 -1.83 -10.70
C ALA A 21 -24.76 -2.92 -9.83
N GLU A 22 -23.95 -3.74 -9.15
CA GLU A 22 -24.45 -4.68 -8.16
C GLU A 22 -25.14 -3.87 -7.06
N ASN A 23 -26.45 -4.07 -6.87
CA ASN A 23 -27.15 -3.49 -5.74
C ASN A 23 -26.67 -4.22 -4.46
N PRO A 24 -26.01 -3.55 -3.53
CA PRO A 24 -25.52 -4.20 -2.33
C PRO A 24 -26.70 -4.71 -1.50
N THR A 25 -26.66 -5.98 -1.12
CA THR A 25 -27.66 -6.61 -0.25
C THR A 25 -27.35 -6.42 1.23
N GLN A 26 -26.13 -6.02 1.57
CA GLN A 26 -25.66 -5.85 2.93
C GLN A 26 -24.90 -4.54 3.11
N TYR A 27 -24.98 -3.99 4.31
CA TYR A 27 -24.26 -2.78 4.71
C TYR A 27 -23.55 -2.99 6.05
N ARG A 28 -22.37 -2.40 6.17
CA ARG A 28 -21.67 -2.24 7.46
C ARG A 28 -21.93 -0.83 7.99
N LYS A 29 -22.04 -0.70 9.31
CA LYS A 29 -22.16 0.60 9.97
C LYS A 29 -20.89 0.91 10.75
N LEU A 30 -20.38 2.11 10.59
CA LEU A 30 -19.19 2.59 11.30
C LEU A 30 -19.47 4.00 11.83
N PRO A 31 -19.61 4.20 13.15
CA PRO A 31 -19.73 5.53 13.72
C PRO A 31 -18.53 6.39 13.35
N VAL A 32 -18.77 7.65 12.94
CA VAL A 32 -17.70 8.54 12.46
C VAL A 32 -16.65 8.80 13.54
N GLY A 33 -17.04 8.88 14.81
CA GLY A 33 -16.10 8.98 15.93
C GLY A 33 -15.17 7.77 16.03
N VAL A 34 -15.69 6.54 15.83
CA VAL A 34 -14.89 5.29 15.80
C VAL A 34 -13.96 5.29 14.59
N TYR A 35 -14.45 5.73 13.41
CA TYR A 35 -13.59 5.87 12.24
C TYR A 35 -12.39 6.77 12.52
N ILE A 36 -12.63 7.97 13.06
CA ILE A 36 -11.57 8.95 13.35
C ILE A 36 -10.56 8.38 14.35
N ASP A 37 -11.05 7.71 15.39
CA ASP A 37 -10.20 7.10 16.42
C ASP A 37 -9.29 6.01 15.82
N LYS A 38 -9.85 5.11 15.02
CA LYS A 38 -9.12 4.02 14.36
C LYS A 38 -8.15 4.53 13.27
N MET A 39 -8.57 5.49 12.46
CA MET A 39 -7.74 6.11 11.43
C MET A 39 -6.51 6.80 12.04
N LYS A 40 -6.69 7.55 13.13
CA LYS A 40 -5.57 8.15 13.88
C LYS A 40 -4.60 7.09 14.40
N ALA A 41 -5.13 5.97 14.89
CA ALA A 41 -4.29 4.86 15.37
C ALA A 41 -3.46 4.25 14.25
N GLY A 42 -4.02 4.06 13.06
CA GLY A 42 -3.29 3.54 11.91
C GLY A 42 -2.11 4.44 11.52
N TRP A 43 -2.32 5.75 11.40
CA TRP A 43 -1.25 6.70 11.15
C TRP A 43 -0.16 6.68 12.24
N ILE A 44 -0.53 6.59 13.51
CA ILE A 44 0.44 6.46 14.62
C ILE A 44 1.18 5.13 14.53
N GLY A 45 0.51 4.05 14.15
CA GLY A 45 1.13 2.73 14.01
C GLY A 45 2.26 2.70 13.01
N GLN A 46 2.08 3.32 11.84
CA GLN A 46 3.14 3.49 10.86
C GLN A 46 4.33 4.25 11.46
N MET A 47 4.08 5.44 12.03
CA MET A 47 5.12 6.28 12.63
C MET A 47 5.86 5.56 13.77
N VAL A 48 5.18 4.73 14.55
CA VAL A 48 5.79 3.91 15.60
C VAL A 48 6.62 2.80 15.01
N GLY A 49 6.12 2.07 14.03
CA GLY A 49 6.82 0.96 13.39
C GLY A 49 8.12 1.41 12.73
N VAL A 50 8.04 2.42 11.86
CA VAL A 50 9.22 2.96 11.16
C VAL A 50 10.21 3.59 12.13
N GLY A 51 9.74 4.29 13.16
CA GLY A 51 10.62 4.91 14.16
C GLY A 51 11.33 3.90 15.06
N TRP A 52 10.70 2.76 15.36
CA TRP A 52 11.32 1.70 16.17
C TRP A 52 12.32 0.89 15.35
N GLY A 53 11.95 0.54 14.10
CA GLY A 53 12.78 -0.26 13.21
C GLY A 53 13.97 0.51 12.60
N GLY A 54 13.86 1.82 12.37
CA GLY A 54 14.82 2.63 11.61
C GLY A 54 16.29 2.41 11.89
N PRO A 55 16.73 2.30 13.17
CA PRO A 55 18.13 2.03 13.44
C PRO A 55 18.65 0.66 12.99
N THR A 56 17.78 -0.23 12.51
CA THR A 56 18.10 -1.61 12.13
C THR A 56 17.99 -1.90 10.64
N GLU A 57 17.52 -0.93 9.87
CA GLU A 57 17.25 -1.03 8.43
C GLU A 57 18.46 -1.64 7.68
N PHE A 58 18.24 -2.69 6.93
CA PHE A 58 19.23 -3.45 6.17
C PHE A 58 20.44 -4.00 6.93
N HIS A 59 20.45 -4.01 8.27
CA HIS A 59 21.54 -4.60 9.04
C HIS A 59 21.48 -6.13 9.10
N ALA A 60 20.31 -6.74 8.90
CA ALA A 60 20.11 -8.19 8.85
C ALA A 60 19.46 -8.57 7.52
N LYS A 61 20.22 -9.20 6.61
CA LYS A 61 19.77 -9.63 5.29
C LYS A 61 19.91 -11.15 5.17
N GLY A 62 18.78 -11.87 5.05
CA GLY A 62 18.76 -13.32 5.01
C GLY A 62 19.19 -13.99 6.31
N ILE A 63 19.09 -13.28 7.41
CA ILE A 63 19.30 -13.77 8.79
C ILE A 63 18.29 -13.14 9.73
N ILE A 64 17.86 -13.86 10.73
CA ILE A 64 17.03 -13.31 11.80
C ILE A 64 17.89 -12.39 12.68
N MET A 65 17.44 -11.17 12.88
CA MET A 65 18.10 -10.22 13.76
C MET A 65 18.02 -10.70 15.22
N PRO A 66 19.16 -10.71 15.96
CA PRO A 66 19.13 -11.07 17.37
C PRO A 66 18.33 -10.04 18.19
N ASP A 67 17.61 -10.47 19.20
CA ASP A 67 16.78 -9.61 20.06
C ASP A 67 17.60 -8.47 20.71
N SER A 68 18.87 -8.74 21.02
CA SER A 68 19.80 -7.75 21.58
C SER A 68 20.19 -6.60 20.63
N ALA A 69 19.92 -6.74 19.34
CA ALA A 69 20.18 -5.68 18.35
C ALA A 69 18.99 -4.71 18.19
N LEU A 70 17.82 -5.05 18.75
CA LEU A 70 16.67 -4.17 18.71
C LEU A 70 16.90 -2.92 19.57
N PRO A 71 16.58 -1.73 19.05
CA PRO A 71 16.63 -0.51 19.87
C PRO A 71 15.54 -0.54 20.94
N GLU A 72 15.80 0.15 22.06
CA GLU A 72 14.77 0.41 23.05
C GLU A 72 13.80 1.47 22.52
N TRP A 73 12.47 1.22 22.70
CA TRP A 73 11.47 2.21 22.33
C TRP A 73 11.56 3.45 23.19
N LYS A 74 11.59 4.62 22.54
CA LYS A 74 11.48 5.93 23.18
C LYS A 74 10.30 6.68 22.58
N PRO A 75 9.44 7.33 23.40
CA PRO A 75 8.22 7.98 22.92
C PRO A 75 8.46 9.02 21.80
N GLU A 76 9.60 9.69 21.80
CA GLU A 76 9.97 10.70 20.80
C GLU A 76 10.17 10.12 19.40
N LEU A 77 10.42 8.81 19.28
CA LEU A 77 10.56 8.10 17.99
C LEU A 77 9.26 8.08 17.18
N VAL A 78 8.12 8.44 17.76
CA VAL A 78 6.86 8.58 17.02
C VAL A 78 6.90 9.72 15.99
N ASN A 79 7.82 10.68 16.11
CA ASN A 79 7.86 11.89 15.28
C ASN A 79 8.56 11.63 13.91
N GLN A 80 8.01 10.73 13.11
CA GLN A 80 8.56 10.30 11.81
C GLN A 80 7.97 11.11 10.64
N PHE A 81 8.18 12.42 10.63
CA PHE A 81 7.66 13.30 9.58
C PHE A 81 8.50 13.30 8.28
N HIS A 82 9.67 12.66 8.29
CA HIS A 82 10.66 12.73 7.23
C HIS A 82 11.10 11.33 6.72
N GLN A 83 10.32 10.31 6.99
CA GLN A 83 10.50 8.95 6.48
C GLN A 83 9.71 8.75 5.19
N ASP A 84 10.23 7.94 4.26
CA ASP A 84 9.62 7.73 2.94
C ASP A 84 8.26 7.07 3.02
N ASP A 85 8.05 6.05 3.83
CA ASP A 85 6.73 5.49 4.13
C ASP A 85 5.68 6.59 4.31
N ILE A 86 6.06 7.65 5.03
CA ILE A 86 5.13 8.69 5.47
C ILE A 86 5.01 9.83 4.45
N TYR A 87 6.15 10.41 4.01
CA TYR A 87 6.05 11.63 3.18
C TYR A 87 5.55 11.36 1.77
N VAL A 88 5.74 10.17 1.21
CA VAL A 88 5.21 9.85 -0.12
C VAL A 88 3.70 9.76 -0.08
N GLU A 89 3.13 9.09 0.93
CA GLU A 89 1.69 9.05 1.16
C GLU A 89 1.07 10.45 1.30
N MET A 90 1.77 11.38 1.96
CA MET A 90 1.30 12.76 2.08
C MET A 90 1.18 13.46 0.72
N THR A 91 2.04 13.11 -0.25
CA THR A 91 1.91 13.61 -1.63
C THR A 91 0.64 13.06 -2.28
N PHE A 92 0.34 11.77 -2.08
CA PHE A 92 -0.88 11.14 -2.60
C PHE A 92 -2.14 11.73 -1.93
N MET A 93 -2.11 11.89 -0.62
CA MET A 93 -3.19 12.53 0.14
C MET A 93 -3.47 13.96 -0.35
N ARG A 94 -2.42 14.73 -0.65
CA ARG A 94 -2.57 16.09 -1.21
C ARG A 94 -3.20 16.05 -2.60
N SER A 95 -2.81 15.14 -3.47
CA SER A 95 -3.43 14.97 -4.79
C SER A 95 -4.91 14.61 -4.66
N LEU A 96 -5.26 13.73 -3.73
CA LEU A 96 -6.66 13.38 -3.43
C LEU A 96 -7.44 14.56 -2.83
N GLU A 97 -6.84 15.34 -1.94
CA GLU A 97 -7.50 16.55 -1.39
C GLU A 97 -7.80 17.57 -2.49
N GLN A 98 -6.86 17.75 -3.42
CA GLN A 98 -6.93 18.78 -4.46
C GLN A 98 -7.87 18.39 -5.62
N TYR A 99 -7.83 17.13 -6.05
CA TYR A 99 -8.51 16.68 -7.26
C TYR A 99 -9.60 15.64 -7.02
N GLY A 100 -9.74 15.14 -5.79
CA GLY A 100 -10.68 14.08 -5.42
C GLY A 100 -10.22 12.68 -5.84
N LEU A 101 -11.07 11.68 -5.57
CA LEU A 101 -10.79 10.27 -5.82
C LEU A 101 -10.70 9.87 -7.30
N ASP A 102 -11.14 10.75 -8.20
CA ASP A 102 -11.04 10.57 -9.65
C ASP A 102 -9.83 11.30 -10.25
N VAL A 103 -8.85 11.65 -9.41
CA VAL A 103 -7.61 12.26 -9.89
C VAL A 103 -7.03 11.43 -11.04
N PRO A 104 -6.78 12.07 -12.21
CA PRO A 104 -6.18 11.33 -13.32
C PRO A 104 -4.78 10.85 -12.95
N ILE A 105 -4.43 9.63 -13.31
CA ILE A 105 -3.09 9.06 -13.06
C ILE A 105 -1.96 9.95 -13.59
N ARG A 106 -2.19 10.65 -14.69
CA ARG A 106 -1.24 11.61 -15.26
C ARG A 106 -1.03 12.81 -14.34
N GLN A 107 -2.10 13.31 -13.69
CA GLN A 107 -1.98 14.38 -12.69
C GLN A 107 -1.23 13.90 -11.45
N ALA A 108 -1.54 12.70 -10.94
CA ALA A 108 -0.79 12.09 -9.84
C ALA A 108 0.70 11.97 -10.18
N GLY A 109 1.01 11.58 -11.43
CA GLY A 109 2.39 11.53 -11.93
C GLY A 109 3.08 12.89 -11.95
N ILE A 110 2.39 13.96 -12.33
CA ILE A 110 2.94 15.34 -12.29
C ILE A 110 3.21 15.77 -10.86
N ASP A 111 2.30 15.50 -9.93
CA ASP A 111 2.46 15.86 -8.52
C ASP A 111 3.63 15.11 -7.89
N PHE A 112 3.77 13.81 -8.19
CA PHE A 112 4.89 13.00 -7.72
C PHE A 112 6.22 13.44 -8.36
N ALA A 113 6.25 13.77 -9.66
CA ALA A 113 7.43 14.32 -10.33
C ALA A 113 7.92 15.63 -9.69
N ASN A 114 7.01 16.43 -9.14
CA ASN A 114 7.30 17.69 -8.47
C ASN A 114 7.70 17.53 -6.99
N SER A 115 7.69 16.33 -6.42
CA SER A 115 8.18 16.09 -5.06
C SER A 115 9.69 16.29 -4.96
N GLY A 116 10.19 16.75 -3.81
CA GLY A 116 11.61 17.09 -3.64
C GLY A 116 12.32 16.28 -2.55
N TYR A 117 11.62 15.39 -1.86
CA TYR A 117 12.21 14.53 -0.83
C TYR A 117 13.11 13.43 -1.43
N PRO A 118 14.04 12.83 -0.63
CA PRO A 118 14.83 11.69 -1.05
C PRO A 118 13.96 10.51 -1.45
N LEU A 119 14.37 9.76 -2.47
CA LEU A 119 13.72 8.53 -2.92
C LEU A 119 14.75 7.52 -3.37
N TRP A 120 14.40 6.24 -3.22
CA TRP A 120 15.22 5.10 -3.63
C TRP A 120 14.46 4.24 -4.64
N HIS A 121 15.04 3.22 -5.14
CA HIS A 121 14.50 2.09 -5.91
C HIS A 121 13.38 2.47 -6.91
N ALA A 122 12.20 1.85 -6.80
CA ALA A 122 11.09 2.06 -7.74
C ALA A 122 10.60 3.50 -7.73
N ASN A 123 10.52 4.12 -6.58
CA ASN A 123 10.16 5.51 -6.39
C ASN A 123 11.09 6.46 -7.14
N LYS A 124 12.41 6.29 -6.94
CA LYS A 124 13.42 7.11 -7.61
C LYS A 124 13.39 6.91 -9.13
N ALA A 125 13.29 5.67 -9.58
CA ALA A 125 13.21 5.34 -11.00
C ALA A 125 11.91 5.87 -11.62
N GLY A 126 10.76 5.65 -10.97
CA GLY A 126 9.45 6.16 -11.41
C GLY A 126 9.44 7.68 -11.52
N ARG A 127 9.88 8.40 -10.46
CA ARG A 127 9.97 9.86 -10.48
C ARG A 127 10.92 10.37 -11.56
N THR A 128 12.05 9.70 -11.78
CA THR A 128 12.99 10.03 -12.86
C THR A 128 12.35 9.86 -14.23
N ASN A 129 11.63 8.75 -14.44
CA ASN A 129 10.88 8.51 -15.67
C ASN A 129 9.85 9.61 -15.96
N LEU A 130 9.06 9.97 -14.94
CA LEU A 130 8.07 11.03 -15.04
C LEU A 130 8.71 12.39 -15.41
N ARG A 131 9.83 12.75 -14.76
CA ARG A 131 10.60 13.97 -15.08
C ARG A 131 11.16 13.97 -16.50
N ASN A 132 11.49 12.79 -17.02
CA ASN A 132 11.95 12.57 -18.40
C ASN A 132 10.81 12.45 -19.43
N GLY A 133 9.57 12.71 -19.02
CA GLY A 133 8.41 12.73 -19.92
C GLY A 133 7.76 11.37 -20.15
N ILE A 134 8.22 10.29 -19.50
CA ILE A 134 7.54 8.99 -19.53
C ILE A 134 6.34 9.07 -18.61
N ALA A 135 5.13 9.09 -19.17
CA ALA A 135 3.91 9.23 -18.40
C ALA A 135 3.47 7.87 -17.79
N PRO A 136 2.71 7.87 -16.68
CA PRO A 136 2.19 6.64 -16.14
C PRO A 136 1.11 6.04 -17.08
N PRO A 137 0.92 4.71 -17.11
CA PRO A 137 1.56 3.71 -16.23
C PRO A 137 2.96 3.28 -16.67
N ASP A 138 3.48 3.76 -17.82
CA ASP A 138 4.79 3.35 -18.33
C ASP A 138 5.95 3.72 -17.38
N SER A 139 5.80 4.77 -16.55
CA SER A 139 6.83 5.15 -15.57
C SER A 139 7.15 4.04 -14.57
N GLY A 140 6.15 3.21 -14.20
CA GLY A 140 6.31 2.04 -13.32
C GLY A 140 6.53 0.72 -14.07
N HIS A 141 6.43 0.69 -15.40
CA HIS A 141 6.54 -0.53 -16.19
C HIS A 141 7.97 -1.11 -16.19
N PRO A 142 8.20 -2.44 -16.10
CA PRO A 142 9.53 -3.06 -16.01
C PRO A 142 10.51 -2.68 -17.12
N ARG A 143 10.02 -2.28 -18.29
CA ARG A 143 10.86 -1.78 -19.38
C ARG A 143 11.58 -0.48 -19.04
N PHE A 144 10.97 0.37 -18.22
CA PHE A 144 11.50 1.69 -17.85
C PHE A 144 11.92 1.77 -16.39
N ASN A 145 11.42 0.86 -15.56
CA ASN A 145 11.70 0.80 -14.13
C ASN A 145 12.14 -0.63 -13.74
N LYS A 146 13.44 -0.85 -13.62
CA LYS A 146 14.01 -2.14 -13.22
C LYS A 146 13.67 -2.55 -11.78
N HIS A 147 13.08 -1.65 -11.00
CA HIS A 147 12.66 -1.84 -9.61
C HIS A 147 11.15 -2.09 -9.49
N ALA A 148 10.46 -2.36 -10.59
CA ALA A 148 9.00 -2.37 -10.67
C ALA A 148 8.29 -3.35 -9.72
N ASP A 149 8.96 -4.37 -9.19
CA ASP A 149 8.43 -5.37 -8.25
C ASP A 149 9.06 -5.31 -6.85
N ASP A 150 9.63 -4.16 -6.50
CA ASP A 150 10.10 -3.90 -5.14
C ASP A 150 9.00 -3.30 -4.23
N ILE A 151 9.39 -2.96 -3.01
CA ILE A 151 8.49 -2.63 -1.89
C ILE A 151 7.84 -1.26 -1.95
N ASP A 152 8.26 -0.31 -2.81
CA ASP A 152 7.92 1.10 -2.61
C ASP A 152 6.41 1.35 -2.47
N TYR A 153 5.58 0.87 -3.39
CA TYR A 153 4.13 1.06 -3.21
C TYR A 153 3.54 0.21 -2.07
N GLN A 154 4.18 -0.88 -1.65
CA GLN A 154 3.73 -1.65 -0.48
C GLN A 154 3.80 -0.81 0.78
N ILE A 155 4.91 -0.11 1.00
CA ILE A 155 5.17 0.68 2.20
C ILE A 155 4.40 1.99 2.24
N GLU A 156 3.87 2.43 1.11
CA GLU A 156 3.20 3.73 0.91
C GLU A 156 1.70 3.60 0.61
N ALA A 157 1.09 2.43 0.87
CA ALA A 157 -0.30 2.17 0.49
C ALA A 157 -1.30 2.28 1.66
N ASP A 158 -0.83 2.51 2.86
CA ASP A 158 -1.60 2.51 4.10
C ASP A 158 -2.74 3.53 4.05
N PHE A 159 -2.48 4.74 3.52
CA PHE A 159 -3.49 5.77 3.31
C PHE A 159 -4.71 5.24 2.57
N SER A 160 -4.49 4.35 1.58
CA SER A 160 -5.55 3.87 0.70
C SER A 160 -6.63 3.09 1.44
N GLY A 161 -6.24 2.31 2.46
CA GLY A 161 -7.16 1.62 3.34
C GLY A 161 -7.68 2.50 4.47
N LEU A 162 -6.83 3.40 5.02
CA LEU A 162 -7.22 4.32 6.11
C LEU A 162 -8.34 5.28 5.70
N VAL A 163 -8.40 5.70 4.42
CA VAL A 163 -9.49 6.54 3.92
C VAL A 163 -10.60 5.76 3.22
N ALA A 164 -10.52 4.42 3.20
CA ALA A 164 -11.51 3.55 2.56
C ALA A 164 -11.97 2.39 3.48
N PRO A 165 -12.45 2.66 4.73
CA PRO A 165 -12.88 1.63 5.66
C PRO A 165 -14.00 0.77 5.07
N GLY A 166 -13.80 -0.55 4.95
CA GLY A 166 -14.78 -1.47 4.36
C GLY A 166 -15.06 -1.27 2.86
N MET A 167 -14.26 -0.46 2.18
CA MET A 167 -14.41 -0.11 0.77
C MET A 167 -13.20 -0.57 -0.08
N PRO A 168 -12.89 -1.87 -0.14
CA PRO A 168 -11.66 -2.40 -0.75
C PRO A 168 -11.48 -1.99 -2.21
N ASN A 169 -12.57 -1.80 -2.97
CA ASN A 169 -12.48 -1.36 -4.37
C ASN A 169 -11.95 0.07 -4.53
N ILE A 170 -12.11 0.92 -3.50
CA ILE A 170 -11.51 2.27 -3.47
C ILE A 170 -9.99 2.14 -3.24
N ALA A 171 -9.55 1.31 -2.29
CA ALA A 171 -8.12 1.05 -2.06
C ALA A 171 -7.44 0.46 -3.32
N ILE A 172 -8.08 -0.51 -3.98
CA ILE A 172 -7.59 -1.07 -5.26
C ILE A 172 -7.46 0.02 -6.33
N LYS A 173 -8.46 0.91 -6.47
CA LYS A 173 -8.43 2.03 -7.42
C LYS A 173 -7.29 3.01 -7.12
N MET A 174 -7.03 3.31 -5.85
CA MET A 174 -5.89 4.14 -5.46
C MET A 174 -4.57 3.49 -5.86
N GLY A 175 -4.44 2.17 -5.74
CA GLY A 175 -3.30 1.42 -6.28
C GLY A 175 -3.11 1.62 -7.77
N GLU A 176 -4.18 1.52 -8.57
CA GLU A 176 -4.12 1.78 -10.01
C GLU A 176 -3.71 3.22 -10.34
N THR A 177 -3.98 4.18 -9.46
CA THR A 177 -3.63 5.59 -9.66
C THR A 177 -2.22 5.91 -9.18
N PHE A 178 -1.85 5.51 -7.97
CA PHE A 178 -0.59 5.92 -7.33
C PHE A 178 0.49 4.84 -7.44
N GLY A 179 0.15 3.57 -7.24
CA GLY A 179 1.10 2.48 -7.33
C GLY A 179 1.72 2.33 -8.72
N ARG A 180 0.95 2.59 -9.78
CA ARG A 180 1.47 2.53 -11.15
C ARG A 180 2.40 3.68 -11.55
N LEU A 181 2.65 4.63 -10.67
CA LEU A 181 3.68 5.66 -10.88
C LEU A 181 5.08 5.04 -10.83
N MET A 182 5.26 3.98 -9.99
CA MET A 182 6.55 3.36 -9.72
C MET A 182 6.55 1.83 -9.81
N ASN A 183 5.44 1.13 -9.55
CA ASN A 183 5.39 -0.33 -9.48
C ASN A 183 4.51 -0.98 -10.55
N TYR A 184 4.71 -2.29 -10.74
CA TYR A 184 4.02 -3.15 -11.68
C TYR A 184 3.88 -4.57 -11.09
N GLY A 185 2.86 -5.34 -11.50
CA GLY A 185 2.70 -6.72 -11.06
C GLY A 185 2.66 -6.87 -9.54
N ASP A 186 3.53 -7.72 -8.99
CA ASP A 186 3.55 -8.00 -7.55
C ASP A 186 3.86 -6.76 -6.69
N GLY A 187 4.66 -5.80 -7.17
CA GLY A 187 4.91 -4.55 -6.48
C GLY A 187 3.65 -3.69 -6.33
N LEU A 188 2.79 -3.65 -7.36
CA LEU A 188 1.49 -3.00 -7.29
C LEU A 188 0.52 -3.76 -6.36
N TYR A 189 0.46 -5.09 -6.51
CA TYR A 189 -0.47 -5.91 -5.75
C TYR A 189 -0.19 -5.89 -4.26
N ALA A 190 1.08 -5.79 -3.87
CA ALA A 190 1.47 -5.68 -2.48
C ALA A 190 0.83 -4.48 -1.78
N GLY A 191 0.86 -3.29 -2.39
CA GLY A 191 0.18 -2.12 -1.83
C GLY A 191 -1.34 -2.26 -1.82
N GLN A 192 -1.95 -2.86 -2.87
CA GLN A 192 -3.39 -3.16 -2.87
C GLN A 192 -3.78 -4.15 -1.78
N PHE A 193 -2.92 -5.11 -1.46
CA PHE A 193 -3.07 -6.02 -0.34
C PHE A 193 -3.03 -5.29 1.00
N ILE A 194 -2.05 -4.41 1.22
CA ILE A 194 -1.94 -3.58 2.43
C ILE A 194 -3.20 -2.73 2.60
N GLY A 195 -3.61 -1.98 1.56
CA GLY A 195 -4.85 -1.18 1.61
C GLY A 195 -6.09 -2.02 1.92
N GLY A 196 -6.16 -3.25 1.39
CA GLY A 196 -7.22 -4.21 1.69
C GLY A 196 -7.24 -4.65 3.15
N MET A 197 -6.07 -4.89 3.76
CA MET A 197 -5.95 -5.20 5.19
C MET A 197 -6.43 -4.04 6.06
N TYR A 198 -5.98 -2.84 5.80
CA TYR A 198 -6.44 -1.65 6.54
C TYR A 198 -7.94 -1.43 6.41
N SER A 199 -8.50 -1.60 5.21
CA SER A 199 -9.93 -1.46 4.97
C SER A 199 -10.77 -2.40 5.87
N GLU A 200 -10.32 -3.64 6.10
CA GLU A 200 -10.99 -4.60 6.99
C GLU A 200 -10.69 -4.35 8.49
N ALA A 201 -9.52 -3.80 8.85
CA ALA A 201 -9.11 -3.55 10.23
C ALA A 201 -10.04 -2.60 10.99
N PHE A 202 -10.83 -1.79 10.29
CA PHE A 202 -11.89 -0.99 10.91
C PHE A 202 -13.03 -1.82 11.48
N PHE A 203 -13.22 -3.07 11.01
CA PHE A 203 -14.37 -3.91 11.33
C PHE A 203 -14.01 -5.25 11.99
N SER A 204 -12.75 -5.62 11.98
CA SER A 204 -12.27 -6.86 12.56
C SER A 204 -11.03 -6.60 13.39
N ASP A 205 -10.87 -7.40 14.45
CA ASP A 205 -9.66 -7.51 15.25
C ASP A 205 -9.00 -8.89 15.10
N ASP A 206 -9.58 -9.74 14.28
CA ASP A 206 -9.03 -11.03 13.87
C ASP A 206 -8.01 -10.80 12.73
N ILE A 207 -6.72 -10.91 13.07
CA ILE A 207 -5.62 -10.69 12.13
C ILE A 207 -5.69 -11.65 10.93
N PHE A 208 -6.06 -12.90 11.16
CA PHE A 208 -6.17 -13.88 10.09
C PHE A 208 -7.24 -13.45 9.05
N ARG A 209 -8.38 -13.01 9.54
CA ARG A 209 -9.47 -12.47 8.70
C ARG A 209 -9.06 -11.20 7.96
N ILE A 210 -8.28 -10.33 8.60
CA ILE A 210 -7.75 -9.11 7.99
C ILE A 210 -6.82 -9.46 6.82
N VAL A 211 -5.89 -10.41 7.02
CA VAL A 211 -4.98 -10.90 5.97
C VAL A 211 -5.77 -11.53 4.81
N GLU A 212 -6.78 -12.34 5.09
CA GLU A 212 -7.66 -12.91 4.04
C GLU A 212 -8.44 -11.82 3.28
N ALA A 213 -8.80 -10.71 3.95
CA ALA A 213 -9.43 -9.58 3.27
C ALA A 213 -8.49 -8.89 2.28
N GLY A 214 -7.24 -8.65 2.67
CA GLY A 214 -6.19 -8.15 1.78
C GLY A 214 -5.96 -9.10 0.59
N LEU A 215 -5.87 -10.40 0.83
CA LEU A 215 -5.66 -11.41 -0.21
C LEU A 215 -6.77 -11.40 -1.28
N ARG A 216 -8.00 -11.06 -0.92
CA ARG A 216 -9.09 -10.92 -1.89
C ARG A 216 -9.00 -9.68 -2.76
N CYS A 217 -8.13 -8.71 -2.43
CA CYS A 217 -7.95 -7.48 -3.19
C CYS A 217 -6.97 -7.60 -4.36
N ILE A 218 -6.26 -8.72 -4.47
CA ILE A 218 -5.21 -8.93 -5.47
C ILE A 218 -5.50 -10.16 -6.34
N PRO A 219 -4.89 -10.27 -7.55
CA PRO A 219 -5.02 -11.44 -8.39
C PRO A 219 -4.55 -12.72 -7.67
N ALA A 220 -5.41 -13.75 -7.67
CA ALA A 220 -5.12 -15.00 -6.96
C ALA A 220 -3.91 -15.77 -7.53
N GLU A 221 -3.59 -15.53 -8.81
CA GLU A 221 -2.50 -16.14 -9.55
C GLU A 221 -1.14 -15.46 -9.31
N SER A 222 -1.12 -14.28 -8.67
CA SER A 222 0.11 -13.52 -8.42
C SER A 222 1.06 -14.28 -7.49
N GLN A 223 2.36 -14.05 -7.64
CA GLN A 223 3.36 -14.65 -6.75
C GLN A 223 3.24 -14.10 -5.34
N TYR A 224 2.87 -12.83 -5.19
CA TYR A 224 2.57 -12.24 -3.89
C TYR A 224 1.41 -12.96 -3.19
N ALA A 225 0.31 -13.24 -3.89
CA ALA A 225 -0.78 -14.03 -3.33
C ALA A 225 -0.35 -15.46 -2.97
N GLY A 226 0.57 -16.06 -3.73
CA GLY A 226 1.22 -17.33 -3.40
C GLY A 226 1.98 -17.26 -2.09
N MET A 227 2.79 -16.23 -1.90
CA MET A 227 3.54 -15.98 -0.65
C MET A 227 2.61 -15.80 0.54
N VAL A 228 1.55 -15.01 0.42
CA VAL A 228 0.57 -14.82 1.50
C VAL A 228 -0.04 -16.17 1.92
N ARG A 229 -0.42 -17.02 0.96
CA ARG A 229 -0.94 -18.36 1.25
C ARG A 229 0.06 -19.25 1.98
N ASP A 230 1.33 -19.22 1.58
CA ASP A 230 2.39 -19.98 2.25
C ASP A 230 2.55 -19.59 3.73
N VAL A 231 2.54 -18.28 4.02
CA VAL A 231 2.63 -17.76 5.39
C VAL A 231 1.39 -18.17 6.21
N LEU A 232 0.20 -18.05 5.64
CA LEU A 232 -1.05 -18.47 6.29
C LEU A 232 -1.09 -19.99 6.55
N GLU A 233 -0.58 -20.79 5.62
CA GLU A 233 -0.49 -22.26 5.79
C GLU A 233 0.47 -22.61 6.93
N GLU A 234 1.66 -22.00 6.98
CA GLU A 234 2.62 -22.24 8.06
C GLU A 234 2.06 -21.79 9.42
N TYR A 235 1.39 -20.64 9.47
CA TYR A 235 0.73 -20.18 10.70
C TYR A 235 -0.35 -21.16 11.20
N ARG A 236 -1.17 -21.72 10.28
CA ARG A 236 -2.16 -22.75 10.65
C ARG A 236 -1.52 -24.03 11.16
N ALA A 237 -0.39 -24.42 10.60
CA ALA A 237 0.34 -25.60 11.01
C ALA A 237 1.07 -25.41 12.35
N ASN A 238 1.59 -24.21 12.59
CA ASN A 238 2.34 -23.86 13.80
C ASN A 238 2.23 -22.35 14.09
N SER A 239 1.28 -21.97 14.94
CA SER A 239 1.01 -20.57 15.30
C SER A 239 1.95 -19.99 16.38
N THR A 240 2.95 -20.73 16.84
CA THR A 240 3.82 -20.30 17.96
C THR A 240 5.27 -20.05 17.55
N ASP A 241 5.73 -20.63 16.46
CA ASP A 241 7.12 -20.60 15.99
C ASP A 241 7.22 -19.74 14.71
N TRP A 242 7.40 -18.45 14.89
CA TRP A 242 7.54 -17.50 13.78
C TRP A 242 8.88 -17.67 13.03
N GLU A 243 9.93 -18.16 13.68
CA GLU A 243 11.24 -18.38 13.06
C GLU A 243 11.17 -19.48 11.99
N LYS A 244 10.31 -20.48 12.21
CA LYS A 244 10.05 -21.51 11.21
C LYS A 244 9.30 -20.94 10.00
N ALA A 245 8.34 -20.04 10.20
CA ALA A 245 7.66 -19.36 9.10
C ALA A 245 8.65 -18.50 8.31
N TRP A 246 9.53 -17.77 8.98
CA TRP A 246 10.62 -17.01 8.37
C TRP A 246 11.55 -17.93 7.56
N GLN A 247 12.01 -19.06 8.10
CA GLN A 247 12.85 -20.02 7.39
C GLN A 247 12.19 -20.59 6.12
N ARG A 248 10.88 -20.86 6.16
CA ARG A 248 10.12 -21.31 4.99
C ARG A 248 10.12 -20.24 3.88
N VAL A 249 9.87 -18.98 4.24
CA VAL A 249 9.87 -17.85 3.31
C VAL A 249 11.26 -17.63 2.70
N GLU A 250 12.29 -17.57 3.54
CA GLU A 250 13.68 -17.42 3.09
C GLU A 250 14.10 -18.54 2.12
N SER A 251 13.80 -19.79 2.46
CA SER A 251 14.19 -20.92 1.64
C SER A 251 13.50 -20.95 0.27
N LYS A 252 12.28 -20.41 0.18
CA LYS A 252 11.49 -20.44 -1.06
C LYS A 252 11.70 -19.21 -1.91
N TYR A 253 11.73 -18.02 -1.31
CA TYR A 253 11.68 -16.75 -2.05
C TYR A 253 13.01 -16.02 -2.12
N HIS A 254 13.86 -16.14 -1.08
CA HIS A 254 15.12 -15.41 -1.07
C HIS A 254 16.09 -16.00 -2.11
N ARG A 255 16.65 -15.11 -2.96
CA ARG A 255 17.60 -15.45 -4.02
C ARG A 255 17.12 -16.55 -4.97
N SER A 256 15.81 -16.70 -5.10
CA SER A 256 15.21 -17.70 -5.97
C SER A 256 15.04 -17.14 -7.39
N PRO A 257 15.66 -17.75 -8.42
CA PRO A 257 15.46 -17.32 -9.81
C PRO A 257 14.00 -17.41 -10.28
N GLU A 258 13.21 -18.28 -9.65
CA GLU A 258 11.77 -18.42 -9.94
C GLU A 258 10.97 -17.21 -9.49
N PHE A 259 11.39 -16.55 -8.41
CA PHE A 259 10.63 -15.47 -7.77
C PHE A 259 11.28 -14.09 -7.88
N SER A 260 12.56 -13.99 -8.20
CA SER A 260 13.31 -12.73 -8.26
C SER A 260 13.56 -12.18 -9.66
N HIS A 261 13.29 -12.92 -10.68
CA HIS A 261 13.18 -12.57 -12.11
C HIS A 261 14.22 -11.61 -12.72
N GLY A 262 15.34 -11.34 -12.05
CA GLY A 262 16.38 -10.43 -12.55
C GLY A 262 16.01 -8.94 -12.52
N LEU A 263 14.93 -8.56 -11.85
CA LEU A 263 14.65 -7.16 -11.48
C LEU A 263 15.52 -6.71 -10.31
N CYS A 264 15.31 -5.53 -9.78
CA CYS A 264 16.17 -4.88 -8.80
C CYS A 264 16.67 -5.80 -7.68
N SER A 265 15.79 -6.54 -7.06
CA SER A 265 16.11 -7.47 -5.97
C SER A 265 16.60 -8.84 -6.44
N GLY A 266 16.59 -9.10 -7.75
CA GLY A 266 16.96 -10.38 -8.33
C GLY A 266 18.41 -10.46 -8.81
N PRO A 267 18.78 -11.55 -9.52
CA PRO A 267 20.16 -11.81 -9.97
C PRO A 267 20.77 -10.74 -10.89
N GLY A 268 19.97 -9.91 -11.50
CA GLY A 268 20.41 -8.79 -12.37
C GLY A 268 20.37 -7.42 -11.70
N GLY A 269 19.91 -7.35 -10.45
CA GLY A 269 19.75 -6.11 -9.69
C GLY A 269 20.91 -5.81 -8.76
N ASP A 270 20.62 -5.39 -7.53
CA ASP A 270 21.61 -5.15 -6.49
C ASP A 270 22.23 -6.43 -5.91
N GLY A 271 21.62 -7.57 -6.19
CA GLY A 271 22.09 -8.90 -5.77
C GLY A 271 21.86 -9.23 -4.30
N GLU A 272 21.32 -8.29 -3.53
CA GLU A 272 21.11 -8.45 -2.08
C GLU A 272 19.69 -8.87 -1.71
N TYR A 273 18.71 -8.70 -2.60
CA TYR A 273 17.29 -9.04 -2.40
C TYR A 273 16.63 -8.27 -1.24
N SER A 274 17.24 -7.20 -0.77
CA SER A 274 16.83 -6.49 0.44
C SER A 274 15.49 -5.78 0.33
N ILE A 275 15.03 -5.50 -0.88
CA ILE A 275 13.80 -4.78 -1.19
C ILE A 275 12.81 -5.63 -2.01
N ASP A 276 12.99 -6.94 -2.08
CA ASP A 276 12.02 -7.83 -2.72
C ASP A 276 10.68 -7.74 -2.00
N VAL A 277 9.62 -7.45 -2.76
CA VAL A 277 8.28 -7.20 -2.20
C VAL A 277 7.67 -8.44 -1.54
N LYS A 278 8.02 -9.65 -2.01
CA LYS A 278 7.48 -10.90 -1.45
C LYS A 278 8.11 -11.22 -0.09
N LEU A 279 9.43 -11.03 0.05
CA LEU A 279 10.12 -11.22 1.31
C LEU A 279 9.61 -10.22 2.36
N ASN A 280 9.64 -8.94 2.05
CA ASN A 280 9.20 -7.89 2.97
C ASN A 280 7.70 -8.01 3.28
N GLY A 281 6.86 -8.33 2.32
CA GLY A 281 5.45 -8.63 2.54
C GLY A 281 5.22 -9.81 3.50
N ALA A 282 6.03 -10.87 3.39
CA ALA A 282 5.98 -11.98 4.32
C ALA A 282 6.36 -11.57 5.75
N TYR A 283 7.34 -10.67 5.93
CA TYR A 283 7.75 -10.20 7.26
C TYR A 283 6.72 -9.31 7.94
N ILE A 284 5.96 -8.53 7.15
CA ILE A 284 4.76 -7.84 7.65
C ILE A 284 3.76 -8.85 8.23
N LEU A 285 3.46 -9.90 7.46
CA LEU A 285 2.50 -10.94 7.87
C LEU A 285 2.97 -11.76 9.06
N ILE A 286 4.25 -12.12 9.09
CA ILE A 286 4.85 -12.86 10.23
C ILE A 286 4.73 -12.00 11.50
N GLY A 287 5.04 -10.70 11.43
CA GLY A 287 4.83 -9.78 12.54
C GLY A 287 3.38 -9.76 13.03
N LEU A 288 2.44 -9.56 12.12
CA LEU A 288 1.00 -9.48 12.44
C LEU A 288 0.45 -10.79 13.04
N LEU A 289 0.69 -11.92 12.39
CA LEU A 289 0.11 -13.20 12.78
C LEU A 289 0.72 -13.74 14.08
N TYR A 290 2.04 -13.74 14.18
CA TYR A 290 2.75 -14.30 15.35
C TYR A 290 2.90 -13.30 16.50
N GLY A 291 2.63 -12.02 16.24
CA GLY A 291 2.56 -10.99 17.28
C GLY A 291 1.42 -11.19 18.27
N ASN A 292 0.40 -12.00 17.91
CA ASN A 292 -0.74 -12.33 18.76
C ASN A 292 -1.43 -11.09 19.35
N ARG A 293 -1.56 -10.02 18.53
CA ARG A 293 -2.15 -8.72 18.90
C ARG A 293 -1.42 -7.96 20.01
N ASP A 294 -0.25 -8.41 20.43
CA ASP A 294 0.64 -7.65 21.29
C ASP A 294 1.42 -6.65 20.44
N PHE A 295 1.41 -5.37 20.82
CA PHE A 295 2.02 -4.29 20.07
C PHE A 295 3.53 -4.46 19.92
N ASP A 296 4.23 -4.68 21.04
CA ASP A 296 5.68 -4.82 21.05
C ASP A 296 6.11 -6.07 20.30
N ARG A 297 5.42 -7.17 20.54
CA ARG A 297 5.74 -8.45 19.90
C ARG A 297 5.54 -8.37 18.38
N THR A 298 4.46 -7.73 17.91
CA THR A 298 4.20 -7.54 16.47
C THR A 298 5.33 -6.75 15.82
N ILE A 299 5.68 -5.58 16.38
CA ILE A 299 6.73 -4.73 15.86
C ILE A 299 8.08 -5.46 15.91
N LYS A 300 8.45 -6.04 17.06
CA LYS A 300 9.73 -6.73 17.24
C LYS A 300 9.90 -7.92 16.31
N ILE A 301 8.89 -8.75 16.13
CA ILE A 301 8.97 -9.89 15.20
C ILE A 301 9.15 -9.39 13.77
N SER A 302 8.35 -8.40 13.31
CA SER A 302 8.47 -7.84 11.98
C SER A 302 9.86 -7.24 11.73
N THR A 303 10.38 -6.44 12.67
CA THR A 303 11.74 -5.88 12.63
C THR A 303 12.82 -6.96 12.58
N ARG A 304 12.71 -8.01 13.43
CA ARG A 304 13.69 -9.09 13.51
C ARG A 304 13.74 -9.99 12.27
N CYS A 305 12.69 -9.97 11.46
CA CYS A 305 12.73 -10.65 10.17
C CYS A 305 13.81 -10.08 9.23
N GLY A 306 14.24 -8.83 9.46
CA GLY A 306 15.34 -8.21 8.73
C GLY A 306 14.91 -7.52 7.43
N GLN A 307 15.83 -7.39 6.50
CA GLN A 307 15.67 -6.66 5.23
C GLN A 307 15.29 -5.20 5.50
N ASP A 308 14.17 -4.75 5.00
CA ASP A 308 13.58 -3.44 5.25
C ASP A 308 12.88 -3.42 6.62
N SER A 309 13.70 -3.42 7.66
CA SER A 309 13.27 -3.71 9.02
C SER A 309 12.66 -2.53 9.79
N ASP A 310 12.42 -1.42 9.13
CA ASP A 310 11.62 -0.27 9.60
C ASP A 310 10.28 -0.15 8.88
N CYS A 311 10.23 -0.30 7.56
CA CYS A 311 8.98 -0.23 6.82
C CYS A 311 8.09 -1.46 7.08
N ASN A 312 8.65 -2.66 7.23
CA ASN A 312 7.86 -3.85 7.55
C ASN A 312 7.08 -3.72 8.88
N PRO A 313 7.68 -3.29 10.01
CA PRO A 313 6.92 -3.01 11.22
C PRO A 313 6.02 -1.76 11.12
N SER A 314 6.29 -0.81 10.22
CA SER A 314 5.40 0.31 9.90
C SER A 314 4.02 -0.21 9.46
N ASN A 315 3.97 -1.02 8.39
CA ASN A 315 2.72 -1.63 7.92
C ASN A 315 2.08 -2.55 8.98
N SER A 316 2.88 -3.39 9.67
CA SER A 316 2.36 -4.31 10.69
C SER A 316 1.71 -3.56 11.86
N ALA A 317 2.40 -2.56 12.40
CA ALA A 317 1.88 -1.76 13.51
C ALA A 317 0.69 -0.91 13.08
N GLY A 318 0.73 -0.33 11.89
CA GLY A 318 -0.36 0.47 11.36
C GLY A 318 -1.66 -0.32 11.26
N VAL A 319 -1.62 -1.52 10.68
CA VAL A 319 -2.79 -2.43 10.62
C VAL A 319 -3.27 -2.81 12.02
N LEU A 320 -2.36 -3.25 12.90
CA LEU A 320 -2.71 -3.66 14.28
C LEU A 320 -3.34 -2.49 15.06
N PHE A 321 -2.74 -1.31 15.03
CA PHE A 321 -3.21 -0.15 15.78
C PHE A 321 -4.59 0.31 15.27
N THR A 322 -4.85 0.20 13.97
CA THR A 322 -6.18 0.46 13.40
C THR A 322 -7.25 -0.44 14.00
N THR A 323 -6.93 -1.69 14.36
CA THR A 323 -7.92 -2.56 14.99
C THR A 323 -8.35 -2.08 16.37
N VAL A 324 -7.44 -1.41 17.10
CA VAL A 324 -7.62 -1.00 18.50
C VAL A 324 -8.20 0.42 18.64
N GLY A 325 -7.77 1.36 17.79
CA GLY A 325 -8.11 2.78 17.89
C GLY A 325 -7.16 3.56 18.79
N PHE A 326 -7.06 4.87 18.54
CA PHE A 326 -6.12 5.79 19.20
C PHE A 326 -6.33 5.88 20.73
N ALA A 327 -7.59 5.86 21.17
CA ALA A 327 -7.91 5.87 22.60
C ALA A 327 -7.36 4.62 23.31
N GLY A 328 -7.36 3.46 22.65
CA GLY A 328 -6.88 2.19 23.20
C GLY A 328 -5.37 2.01 23.14
N LEU A 329 -4.61 2.87 22.43
CA LEU A 329 -3.17 2.77 22.37
C LEU A 329 -2.50 3.13 23.71
N PRO A 330 -1.44 2.42 24.14
CA PRO A 330 -0.60 2.83 25.26
C PRO A 330 -0.04 4.25 25.05
N ASP A 331 0.01 5.04 26.12
CA ASP A 331 0.46 6.44 26.08
C ASP A 331 1.89 6.59 25.52
N ARG A 332 2.76 5.62 25.77
CA ARG A 332 4.15 5.63 25.26
C ARG A 332 4.23 5.71 23.72
N PHE A 333 3.20 5.36 22.97
CA PHE A 333 3.17 5.43 21.51
C PHE A 333 2.62 6.74 20.96
N LYS A 334 2.04 7.59 21.80
CA LYS A 334 1.34 8.80 21.35
C LYS A 334 1.65 10.07 22.15
N SER A 335 2.18 9.95 23.38
CA SER A 335 2.30 11.08 24.31
C SER A 335 3.36 12.11 23.88
N ALA A 336 4.37 11.70 23.12
CA ALA A 336 5.42 12.61 22.63
C ALA A 336 5.22 13.07 21.18
N LEU A 337 4.06 12.77 20.57
CA LEU A 337 3.75 13.26 19.21
C LEU A 337 3.75 14.78 19.17
N ASP A 338 4.57 15.38 18.31
CA ASP A 338 4.54 16.80 18.02
C ASP A 338 3.35 17.10 17.06
N PRO A 339 2.31 17.80 17.54
CA PRO A 339 1.14 18.11 16.71
C PRO A 339 1.42 19.19 15.65
N THR A 340 2.59 19.82 15.67
CA THR A 340 2.98 20.92 14.77
C THR A 340 4.05 20.52 13.76
N GLY A 341 4.67 19.35 13.95
CA GLY A 341 5.64 18.78 13.03
C GLY A 341 5.07 18.61 11.63
N LYS A 342 5.78 19.07 10.61
CA LYS A 342 5.29 19.02 9.22
C LYS A 342 5.87 17.82 8.50
N PHE A 343 5.00 17.09 7.81
CA PHE A 343 5.42 16.05 6.87
C PHE A 343 6.15 16.65 5.67
N SER A 344 7.23 16.02 5.25
CA SER A 344 8.11 16.54 4.19
C SER A 344 7.35 16.97 2.94
N HIS A 345 7.69 18.15 2.43
CA HIS A 345 7.15 18.73 1.19
C HIS A 345 5.62 18.91 1.15
N THR A 346 4.97 18.93 2.29
CA THR A 346 3.55 19.23 2.42
C THR A 346 3.30 20.27 3.51
N PRO A 347 2.16 20.97 3.50
CA PRO A 347 1.77 21.84 4.60
C PRO A 347 1.17 21.06 5.78
N TYR A 348 1.07 19.73 5.67
CA TYR A 348 0.38 18.90 6.64
C TYR A 348 1.21 18.72 7.92
N ASP A 349 0.53 18.80 9.04
CA ASP A 349 0.87 18.23 10.33
C ASP A 349 -0.15 17.12 10.65
N PHE A 350 0.02 16.45 11.76
CA PHE A 350 -0.88 15.35 12.13
C PHE A 350 -2.36 15.79 12.27
N PRO A 351 -2.71 16.92 12.91
CA PRO A 351 -4.09 17.43 12.91
C PRO A 351 -4.65 17.69 11.51
N THR A 352 -3.87 18.31 10.63
CA THR A 352 -4.28 18.57 9.24
C THR A 352 -4.51 17.27 8.47
N LEU A 353 -3.62 16.28 8.62
CA LEU A 353 -3.76 14.96 8.02
C LEU A 353 -5.07 14.28 8.42
N VAL A 354 -5.43 14.37 9.71
CA VAL A 354 -6.71 13.85 10.21
C VAL A 354 -7.90 14.53 9.51
N GLU A 355 -7.88 15.87 9.36
CA GLU A 355 -8.96 16.58 8.67
C GLU A 355 -9.05 16.26 7.18
N VAL A 356 -7.91 16.10 6.50
CA VAL A 356 -7.86 15.68 5.10
C VAL A 356 -8.41 14.27 4.95
N SER A 357 -8.03 13.33 5.82
CA SER A 357 -8.56 11.95 5.83
C SER A 357 -10.08 11.94 6.01
N LYS A 358 -10.63 12.80 6.89
CA LYS A 358 -12.08 12.94 7.09
C LYS A 358 -12.82 13.46 5.84
N LYS A 359 -12.18 14.29 5.03
CA LYS A 359 -12.75 14.77 3.76
C LYS A 359 -12.75 13.65 2.72
N ILE A 360 -11.62 12.94 2.58
CA ILE A 360 -11.45 11.91 1.55
C ILE A 360 -12.36 10.70 1.82
N VAL A 361 -12.49 10.22 3.07
CA VAL A 361 -13.38 9.08 3.40
C VAL A 361 -14.85 9.37 3.04
N ARG A 362 -15.31 10.62 3.16
CA ARG A 362 -16.68 11.00 2.77
C ARG A 362 -16.87 10.90 1.25
N GLN A 363 -15.87 11.28 0.47
CA GLN A 363 -15.88 11.07 -0.98
C GLN A 363 -15.85 9.58 -1.33
N ALA A 364 -15.01 8.79 -0.65
CA ALA A 364 -14.92 7.34 -0.81
C ALA A 364 -16.27 6.66 -0.54
N LEU A 365 -16.94 7.05 0.55
CA LEU A 365 -18.26 6.56 0.91
C LEU A 365 -19.28 6.86 -0.19
N GLN A 366 -19.34 8.10 -0.68
CA GLN A 366 -20.25 8.51 -1.75
C GLN A 366 -19.96 7.72 -3.04
N GLN A 367 -18.70 7.59 -3.44
CA GLN A 367 -18.31 6.86 -4.65
C GLN A 367 -18.63 5.36 -4.57
N SER A 368 -18.59 4.79 -3.38
CA SER A 368 -18.97 3.39 -3.13
C SER A 368 -20.49 3.16 -3.07
N GLY A 369 -21.30 4.21 -3.20
CA GLY A 369 -22.76 4.12 -3.05
C GLY A 369 -23.21 4.03 -1.59
N GLY A 370 -22.35 4.40 -0.65
CA GLY A 370 -22.68 4.51 0.76
C GLY A 370 -23.34 5.85 1.10
N ARG A 371 -23.72 6.00 2.37
CA ARG A 371 -24.38 7.22 2.89
C ARG A 371 -24.02 7.47 4.34
N ILE A 372 -24.34 8.68 4.81
CA ILE A 372 -24.21 9.05 6.21
C ILE A 372 -25.61 9.06 6.81
N GLU A 373 -25.78 8.37 7.93
CA GLU A 373 -26.98 8.39 8.77
C GLU A 373 -26.65 9.06 10.11
N THR A 374 -27.68 9.47 10.83
CA THR A 374 -27.55 9.95 12.21
C THR A 374 -28.14 8.89 13.15
N ASP A 375 -27.40 8.49 14.18
CA ASP A 375 -27.90 7.58 15.20
C ASP A 375 -28.88 8.25 16.17
N THR A 376 -29.44 7.48 17.10
CA THR A 376 -30.40 7.98 18.11
C THR A 376 -29.78 8.97 19.08
N SER A 377 -28.46 9.08 19.14
CA SER A 377 -27.72 10.03 20.00
C SER A 377 -27.28 11.29 19.24
N GLY A 378 -27.63 11.40 17.94
CA GLY A 378 -27.24 12.52 17.11
C GLY A 378 -25.87 12.41 16.45
N ASN A 379 -25.18 11.26 16.54
CA ASN A 379 -23.86 11.07 15.95
C ASN A 379 -23.97 10.58 14.51
N GLU A 380 -23.04 11.03 13.66
CA GLU A 380 -22.92 10.53 12.28
C GLU A 380 -22.40 9.11 12.24
N VAL A 381 -22.99 8.31 11.35
CA VAL A 381 -22.63 6.91 11.09
C VAL A 381 -22.45 6.70 9.59
N PHE A 382 -21.31 6.21 9.18
CA PHE A 382 -21.10 5.73 7.81
C PHE A 382 -21.85 4.41 7.60
N VAL A 383 -22.67 4.37 6.55
CA VAL A 383 -23.39 3.18 6.08
C VAL A 383 -22.74 2.74 4.78
N ILE A 384 -21.92 1.73 4.86
CA ILE A 384 -20.97 1.31 3.82
C ILE A 384 -21.51 0.04 3.15
N PRO A 385 -21.71 0.04 1.83
CA PRO A 385 -22.16 -1.16 1.11
C PRO A 385 -21.06 -2.23 1.13
N VAL A 386 -21.44 -3.46 1.39
CA VAL A 386 -20.52 -4.61 1.29
C VAL A 386 -20.44 -5.03 -0.17
N LEU A 387 -19.32 -4.71 -0.80
CA LEU A 387 -19.03 -5.05 -2.19
C LEU A 387 -17.87 -6.05 -2.27
N SER A 388 -17.97 -7.00 -3.18
CA SER A 388 -16.86 -7.91 -3.47
C SER A 388 -15.68 -7.15 -4.03
N PRO A 389 -14.44 -7.41 -3.58
CA PRO A 389 -13.24 -6.85 -4.19
C PRO A 389 -13.15 -7.22 -5.68
N LYS A 390 -12.68 -6.28 -6.48
CA LYS A 390 -12.42 -6.44 -7.92
C LYS A 390 -10.93 -6.23 -8.16
N PRO A 391 -10.11 -7.26 -8.03
CA PRO A 391 -8.67 -7.16 -8.22
C PRO A 391 -8.30 -6.55 -9.57
N SER A 392 -7.15 -5.91 -9.63
CA SER A 392 -6.51 -5.47 -10.87
C SER A 392 -6.30 -6.64 -11.83
N CYS A 393 -6.12 -6.36 -13.11
CA CYS A 393 -5.75 -7.38 -14.07
C CYS A 393 -4.44 -8.05 -13.67
N PHE A 394 -4.34 -9.37 -13.89
CA PHE A 394 -3.11 -10.10 -13.61
C PHE A 394 -2.00 -9.69 -14.58
N GLU A 395 -0.85 -9.33 -14.02
CA GLU A 395 0.37 -8.94 -14.69
C GLU A 395 1.56 -9.62 -14.00
N GLN A 396 2.64 -9.85 -14.73
CA GLN A 396 3.87 -10.44 -14.21
C GLN A 396 5.06 -9.55 -14.55
N SER A 397 5.84 -9.14 -13.57
CA SER A 397 7.02 -8.31 -13.79
C SER A 397 8.09 -9.00 -14.64
N CYS A 398 8.21 -10.33 -14.52
CA CYS A 398 9.15 -11.15 -15.32
C CYS A 398 8.74 -11.35 -16.78
N LYS A 399 7.45 -11.18 -17.08
CA LYS A 399 6.86 -11.26 -18.42
C LYS A 399 5.86 -10.13 -18.60
N PRO A 400 6.34 -8.87 -18.57
CA PRO A 400 5.45 -7.74 -18.64
C PRO A 400 4.68 -7.72 -19.96
N GLY A 401 3.47 -7.18 -19.93
CA GLY A 401 2.72 -6.84 -21.12
C GLY A 401 3.49 -5.80 -21.96
N PRO A 402 3.00 -5.45 -23.14
CA PRO A 402 3.61 -4.40 -23.94
C PRO A 402 3.46 -3.04 -23.23
N GLU A 403 4.52 -2.23 -23.26
CA GLU A 403 4.44 -0.83 -22.87
C GLU A 403 3.46 -0.07 -23.78
N LEU A 404 2.75 0.90 -23.22
CA LEU A 404 1.78 1.71 -23.95
C LEU A 404 2.43 2.86 -24.74
N ASN A 405 3.73 3.08 -24.56
CA ASN A 405 4.50 4.20 -25.12
C ASN A 405 3.90 5.57 -24.78
N VAL A 406 3.36 5.70 -23.56
CA VAL A 406 2.71 6.92 -23.10
C VAL A 406 3.74 7.97 -22.72
N ARG A 407 3.55 9.20 -23.22
CA ARG A 407 4.39 10.34 -22.88
C ARG A 407 3.52 11.49 -22.39
N PHE A 408 4.07 12.34 -21.56
CA PHE A 408 3.43 13.62 -21.24
C PHE A 408 3.38 14.50 -22.48
N SER A 409 2.27 15.23 -22.65
CA SER A 409 2.18 16.31 -23.64
C SER A 409 3.14 17.45 -23.29
N ALA A 410 3.41 18.35 -24.23
CA ALA A 410 4.25 19.52 -23.98
C ALA A 410 3.72 20.36 -22.81
N ASP A 411 2.40 20.57 -22.73
CA ASP A 411 1.78 21.34 -21.65
C ASP A 411 1.91 20.64 -20.29
N GLU A 412 1.74 19.31 -20.24
CA GLU A 412 1.93 18.55 -19.02
C GLU A 412 3.40 18.57 -18.58
N GLN A 413 4.34 18.43 -19.51
CA GLN A 413 5.78 18.49 -19.22
C GLN A 413 6.18 19.87 -18.66
N GLN A 414 5.58 20.96 -19.13
CA GLN A 414 5.81 22.31 -18.58
C GLN A 414 5.33 22.45 -17.13
N ARG A 415 4.41 21.62 -16.68
CA ARG A 415 3.92 21.59 -15.29
C ARG A 415 4.82 20.81 -14.35
N ILE A 416 5.75 20.02 -14.89
CA ILE A 416 6.76 19.30 -14.10
C ILE A 416 7.90 20.30 -13.82
N LYS A 417 7.93 20.80 -12.58
CA LYS A 417 8.91 21.78 -12.08
C LYS A 417 9.49 21.26 -10.76
N PRO A 418 10.35 20.24 -10.80
CA PRO A 418 10.90 19.70 -9.59
C PRO A 418 11.67 20.78 -8.83
N PRO A 419 11.62 20.81 -7.49
CA PRO A 419 12.47 21.68 -6.69
C PRO A 419 13.93 21.39 -7.02
N GLN A 420 14.77 22.41 -6.91
CA GLN A 420 16.21 22.20 -7.04
C GLN A 420 16.66 21.30 -5.88
N GLU A 421 17.34 20.22 -6.23
CA GLU A 421 17.90 19.33 -5.21
C GLU A 421 18.92 20.13 -4.40
N THR A 422 18.61 20.47 -3.16
CA THR A 422 19.59 20.94 -2.20
C THR A 422 20.51 19.76 -1.92
N LYS A 423 21.79 19.91 -2.36
CA LYS A 423 22.84 18.92 -2.14
C LYS A 423 23.12 18.74 -0.65
#